data_b1f9dcce6baca8132629051af86c2e3c
#
_entry.id   b1f9dcce6baca8132629051af86c2e3c
#
_cell.length_a   1.000
_cell.length_b   1.000
_cell.length_c   1.000
_cell.angle_alpha   90.00
_cell.angle_beta   90.00
_cell.angle_gamma   90.00
#
_symmetry.space_group_name_H-M   'P 1'
#
loop_
_entity.id
_entity.type
_entity.pdbx_description
1 polymer ?
#
loop_
_entity_poly.entity_id
_entity_poly.type
_entity_poly.pdbx_seq_one_letter_code
_entity_poly.pdbx_strand_id
1 'polypeptide(L)'
;MLNQQISQIIAAELTVQPQQILAAIQLLDDGNTIPFIARYRKEATGGLDDTQLRHFETRLIYLRELEDRRQTILKSIEEQGKLTDELRDKIHATQSKTELEDLYLPYKPKRRTKGQIAIEAGLEPLADLLWNEPKNDPETSAAEFLNADKGVTDTKVALDGARYILMERFAEDAGLLAKVRDYLAKNAVIVSKVIEGKETEGAKFQDYFDHQELLKNVPSHRALAMFRGRNEGILQLSLNADPDAEEGSRQSLSLIHISE
;
A
#
# COMPACT_ATOMS: atom_id res chain seq x y z
N MET A 1 -9.67 -24.76 12.00
CA MET A 1 -8.32 -24.16 11.93
C MET A 1 -8.36 -22.64 11.82
N LEU A 2 -9.01 -22.04 10.83
CA LEU A 2 -9.04 -20.57 10.63
C LEU A 2 -9.54 -19.79 11.86
N ASN A 3 -10.71 -20.15 12.40
CA ASN A 3 -11.25 -19.46 13.59
C ASN A 3 -10.34 -19.56 14.82
N GLN A 4 -9.53 -20.61 14.95
CA GLN A 4 -8.54 -20.73 16.03
C GLN A 4 -7.38 -19.74 15.85
N GLN A 5 -6.86 -19.58 14.62
CA GLN A 5 -5.80 -18.61 14.35
C GLN A 5 -6.31 -17.18 14.54
N ILE A 6 -7.50 -16.87 14.01
CA ILE A 6 -8.14 -15.56 14.19
C ILE A 6 -8.36 -15.26 15.68
N SER A 7 -8.83 -16.26 16.45
CA SER A 7 -9.06 -16.05 17.88
C SER A 7 -7.80 -15.74 18.67
N GLN A 8 -6.66 -16.33 18.31
CA GLN A 8 -5.36 -16.05 18.94
C GLN A 8 -4.92 -14.60 18.66
N ILE A 9 -5.06 -14.15 17.42
CA ILE A 9 -4.68 -12.78 17.02
C ILE A 9 -5.52 -11.76 17.78
N ILE A 10 -6.86 -11.89 17.72
CA ILE A 10 -7.77 -10.93 18.36
C ILE A 10 -7.64 -10.97 19.89
N ALA A 11 -7.43 -12.15 20.48
CA ALA A 11 -7.24 -12.30 21.91
C ALA A 11 -5.97 -11.57 22.39
N ALA A 12 -4.88 -11.65 21.62
CA ALA A 12 -3.65 -10.90 21.91
C ALA A 12 -3.87 -9.39 21.80
N GLU A 13 -4.58 -8.90 20.77
CA GLU A 13 -4.91 -7.50 20.59
C GLU A 13 -5.78 -6.92 21.73
N LEU A 14 -6.75 -7.71 22.22
CA LEU A 14 -7.69 -7.31 23.28
C LEU A 14 -7.23 -7.67 24.69
N THR A 15 -6.10 -8.36 24.82
CA THR A 15 -5.58 -8.85 26.12
C THR A 15 -6.59 -9.74 26.86
N VAL A 16 -7.22 -10.68 26.13
CA VAL A 16 -8.22 -11.62 26.64
C VAL A 16 -7.84 -13.07 26.27
N GLN A 17 -8.63 -14.04 26.74
CA GLN A 17 -8.35 -15.45 26.42
C GLN A 17 -8.91 -15.83 25.02
N PRO A 18 -8.19 -16.65 24.23
CA PRO A 18 -8.67 -17.11 22.93
C PRO A 18 -10.05 -17.79 22.96
N GLN A 19 -10.37 -18.47 24.06
CA GLN A 19 -11.67 -19.12 24.25
C GLN A 19 -12.84 -18.14 24.30
N GLN A 20 -12.62 -16.94 24.86
CA GLN A 20 -13.63 -15.86 24.89
C GLN A 20 -13.94 -15.37 23.47
N ILE A 21 -12.91 -15.23 22.64
CA ILE A 21 -13.05 -14.83 21.24
C ILE A 21 -13.72 -15.95 20.43
N LEU A 22 -13.35 -17.22 20.64
CA LEU A 22 -14.01 -18.35 19.97
C LEU A 22 -15.50 -18.42 20.30
N ALA A 23 -15.89 -18.21 21.56
CA ALA A 23 -17.30 -18.16 21.96
C ALA A 23 -18.03 -16.99 21.29
N ALA A 24 -17.39 -15.82 21.19
CA ALA A 24 -17.94 -14.65 20.51
C ALA A 24 -18.11 -14.90 18.99
N ILE A 25 -17.10 -15.54 18.34
CA ILE A 25 -17.20 -15.97 16.92
C ILE A 25 -18.41 -16.88 16.71
N GLN A 26 -18.56 -17.90 17.56
CA GLN A 26 -19.67 -18.84 17.44
C GLN A 26 -21.03 -18.15 17.56
N LEU A 27 -21.18 -17.25 18.54
CA LEU A 27 -22.41 -16.50 18.74
C LEU A 27 -22.75 -15.60 17.54
N LEU A 28 -21.76 -14.95 16.92
CA LEU A 28 -21.96 -14.16 15.69
C LEU A 28 -22.35 -15.05 14.50
N ASP A 29 -21.67 -16.18 14.33
CA ASP A 29 -21.94 -17.13 13.25
C ASP A 29 -23.33 -17.78 13.41
N ASP A 30 -23.84 -17.89 14.64
CA ASP A 30 -25.22 -18.29 14.96
C ASP A 30 -26.26 -17.18 14.69
N GLY A 31 -25.83 -16.01 14.17
CA GLY A 31 -26.71 -14.90 13.78
C GLY A 31 -27.04 -13.91 14.90
N ASN A 32 -26.36 -13.97 16.04
CA ASN A 32 -26.55 -12.98 17.09
C ASN A 32 -25.85 -11.66 16.75
N THR A 33 -26.42 -10.52 17.17
CA THR A 33 -25.81 -9.22 16.99
C THR A 33 -24.91 -8.86 18.18
N ILE A 34 -23.91 -7.98 17.96
CA ILE A 34 -23.03 -7.50 19.04
C ILE A 34 -23.80 -6.92 20.23
N PRO A 35 -24.81 -6.04 20.06
CA PRO A 35 -25.59 -5.53 21.19
C PRO A 35 -26.33 -6.64 21.96
N PHE A 36 -26.78 -7.69 21.27
CA PHE A 36 -27.42 -8.84 21.93
C PHE A 36 -26.41 -9.63 22.75
N ILE A 37 -25.22 -9.92 22.17
CA ILE A 37 -24.15 -10.65 22.86
C ILE A 37 -23.70 -9.88 24.10
N ALA A 38 -23.45 -8.58 24.00
CA ALA A 38 -23.02 -7.72 25.10
C ALA A 38 -24.02 -7.73 26.27
N ARG A 39 -25.33 -7.79 25.96
CA ARG A 39 -26.39 -7.69 26.97
C ARG A 39 -26.79 -9.06 27.55
N TYR A 40 -26.89 -10.08 26.71
CA TYR A 40 -27.54 -11.33 27.07
C TYR A 40 -26.64 -12.56 27.05
N ARG A 41 -25.39 -12.45 26.56
CA ARG A 41 -24.41 -13.55 26.43
C ARG A 41 -23.07 -13.24 27.10
N LYS A 42 -23.06 -12.32 28.04
CA LYS A 42 -21.85 -11.87 28.72
C LYS A 42 -21.08 -13.02 29.39
N GLU A 43 -21.81 -13.96 30.01
CA GLU A 43 -21.21 -15.12 30.64
C GLU A 43 -20.56 -16.07 29.61
N ALA A 44 -21.22 -16.28 28.46
CA ALA A 44 -20.70 -17.14 27.40
C ALA A 44 -19.39 -16.59 26.80
N THR A 45 -19.22 -15.27 26.75
CA THR A 45 -18.01 -14.59 26.26
C THR A 45 -16.99 -14.33 27.36
N GLY A 46 -17.19 -14.85 28.58
CA GLY A 46 -16.27 -14.66 29.69
C GLY A 46 -16.13 -13.19 30.12
N GLY A 47 -17.19 -12.37 29.94
CA GLY A 47 -17.26 -10.99 30.43
C GLY A 47 -16.77 -9.93 29.43
N LEU A 48 -16.64 -10.21 28.14
CA LEU A 48 -16.30 -9.19 27.15
C LEU A 48 -17.28 -8.01 27.20
N ASP A 49 -16.76 -6.80 27.26
CA ASP A 49 -17.57 -5.58 27.25
C ASP A 49 -17.98 -5.15 25.82
N ASP A 50 -18.86 -4.13 25.72
CA ASP A 50 -19.37 -3.63 24.44
C ASP A 50 -18.23 -3.06 23.55
N THR A 51 -17.23 -2.42 24.14
CA THR A 51 -16.08 -1.86 23.41
C THR A 51 -15.22 -2.98 22.82
N GLN A 52 -14.92 -3.99 23.63
CA GLN A 52 -14.17 -5.17 23.21
C GLN A 52 -14.91 -5.94 22.12
N LEU A 53 -16.22 -6.11 22.23
CA LEU A 53 -17.03 -6.81 21.24
C LEU A 53 -17.13 -6.05 19.90
N ARG A 54 -17.19 -4.70 19.91
CA ARG A 54 -17.15 -3.91 18.68
C ARG A 54 -15.79 -3.98 17.99
N HIS A 55 -14.72 -3.91 18.77
CA HIS A 55 -13.37 -4.10 18.23
C HIS A 55 -13.21 -5.50 17.64
N PHE A 56 -13.63 -6.52 18.38
CA PHE A 56 -13.65 -7.92 17.95
C PHE A 56 -14.39 -8.07 16.61
N GLU A 57 -15.62 -7.54 16.47
CA GLU A 57 -16.41 -7.63 15.23
C GLU A 57 -15.66 -7.04 14.03
N THR A 58 -15.17 -5.81 14.18
CA THR A 58 -14.40 -5.12 13.13
C THR A 58 -13.18 -5.93 12.73
N ARG A 59 -12.47 -6.48 13.71
CA ARG A 59 -11.24 -7.22 13.49
C ARG A 59 -11.48 -8.61 12.89
N LEU A 60 -12.56 -9.27 13.31
CA LEU A 60 -13.00 -10.54 12.75
C LEU A 60 -13.33 -10.44 11.27
N ILE A 61 -14.11 -9.44 10.89
CA ILE A 61 -14.45 -9.16 9.49
C ILE A 61 -13.18 -8.93 8.69
N TYR A 62 -12.28 -8.06 9.18
CA TYR A 62 -11.02 -7.77 8.51
C TYR A 62 -10.16 -9.02 8.28
N LEU A 63 -9.99 -9.86 9.31
CA LEU A 63 -9.14 -11.06 9.22
C LEU A 63 -9.75 -12.15 8.32
N ARG A 64 -11.08 -12.29 8.30
CA ARG A 64 -11.77 -13.17 7.36
C ARG A 64 -11.58 -12.72 5.92
N GLU A 65 -11.78 -11.44 5.64
CA GLU A 65 -11.55 -10.88 4.30
C GLU A 65 -10.08 -10.97 3.88
N LEU A 66 -9.15 -10.80 4.82
CA LEU A 66 -7.71 -10.98 4.56
C LEU A 66 -7.41 -12.42 4.15
N GLU A 67 -8.00 -13.41 4.83
CA GLU A 67 -7.79 -14.82 4.52
C GLU A 67 -8.41 -15.20 3.17
N ASP A 68 -9.62 -14.78 2.88
CA ASP A 68 -10.28 -15.02 1.59
C ASP A 68 -9.44 -14.42 0.45
N ARG A 69 -8.91 -13.21 0.67
CA ARG A 69 -8.02 -12.57 -0.31
C ARG A 69 -6.71 -13.32 -0.47
N ARG A 70 -6.12 -13.81 0.63
CA ARG A 70 -4.89 -14.62 0.62
C ARG A 70 -5.06 -15.88 -0.21
N GLN A 71 -6.14 -16.61 -0.02
CA GLN A 71 -6.44 -17.81 -0.79
C GLN A 71 -6.60 -17.51 -2.28
N THR A 72 -7.28 -16.41 -2.62
CA THR A 72 -7.43 -15.95 -4.01
C THR A 72 -6.08 -15.65 -4.66
N ILE A 73 -5.19 -14.97 -3.94
CA ILE A 73 -3.85 -14.61 -4.42
C ILE A 73 -2.97 -15.84 -4.60
N LEU A 74 -2.93 -16.73 -3.61
CA LEU A 74 -2.17 -17.98 -3.68
C LEU A 74 -2.59 -18.81 -4.90
N LYS A 75 -3.88 -18.98 -5.10
CA LYS A 75 -4.44 -19.69 -6.26
C LYS A 75 -4.02 -19.02 -7.58
N SER A 76 -4.11 -17.69 -7.67
CA SER A 76 -3.74 -16.96 -8.88
C SER A 76 -2.26 -17.08 -9.23
N ILE A 77 -1.37 -17.09 -8.22
CA ILE A 77 0.08 -17.24 -8.44
C ILE A 77 0.42 -18.70 -8.79
N GLU A 78 -0.26 -19.67 -8.16
CA GLU A 78 -0.09 -21.09 -8.43
C GLU A 78 -0.52 -21.45 -9.85
N GLU A 79 -1.65 -20.93 -10.32
CA GLU A 79 -2.13 -21.09 -11.72
C GLU A 79 -1.13 -20.55 -12.75
N GLN A 80 -0.32 -19.54 -12.37
CA GLN A 80 0.76 -19.00 -13.20
C GLN A 80 2.06 -19.83 -13.12
N GLY A 81 2.12 -20.85 -12.26
CA GLY A 81 3.33 -21.66 -12.03
C GLY A 81 4.49 -20.89 -11.37
N LYS A 82 4.18 -19.78 -10.68
CA LYS A 82 5.18 -18.88 -10.07
C LYS A 82 5.20 -18.93 -8.54
N LEU A 83 4.40 -19.78 -7.91
CA LEU A 83 4.33 -19.90 -6.45
C LEU A 83 5.49 -20.73 -5.93
N THR A 84 6.48 -20.08 -5.33
CA THR A 84 7.58 -20.72 -4.59
C THR A 84 7.21 -20.92 -3.13
N ASP A 85 7.87 -21.85 -2.44
CA ASP A 85 7.62 -22.08 -0.99
C ASP A 85 7.96 -20.83 -0.17
N GLU A 86 9.03 -20.13 -0.51
CA GLU A 86 9.42 -18.88 0.16
C GLU A 86 8.33 -17.78 0.00
N LEU A 87 7.76 -17.65 -1.20
CA LEU A 87 6.68 -16.68 -1.44
C LEU A 87 5.41 -17.07 -0.71
N ARG A 88 5.08 -18.37 -0.68
CA ARG A 88 3.94 -18.91 0.07
C ARG A 88 4.07 -18.58 1.56
N ASP A 89 5.24 -18.79 2.15
CA ASP A 89 5.50 -18.49 3.56
C ASP A 89 5.38 -17.00 3.86
N LYS A 90 5.92 -16.13 3.00
CA LYS A 90 5.77 -14.67 3.11
C LYS A 90 4.30 -14.26 3.06
N ILE A 91 3.53 -14.79 2.10
CA ILE A 91 2.09 -14.51 1.98
C ILE A 91 1.32 -14.97 3.22
N HIS A 92 1.65 -16.14 3.78
CA HIS A 92 1.02 -16.63 5.02
C HIS A 92 1.38 -15.81 6.25
N ALA A 93 2.60 -15.30 6.35
CA ALA A 93 3.06 -14.50 7.48
C ALA A 93 2.43 -13.09 7.53
N THR A 94 1.94 -12.59 6.39
CA THR A 94 1.39 -11.24 6.27
C THR A 94 0.07 -11.08 7.02
N GLN A 95 -0.04 -10.03 7.86
CA GLN A 95 -1.26 -9.71 8.62
C GLN A 95 -1.97 -8.43 8.15
N SER A 96 -1.49 -7.84 7.06
CA SER A 96 -2.00 -6.61 6.47
C SER A 96 -2.46 -6.83 5.04
N LYS A 97 -3.67 -6.36 4.69
CA LYS A 97 -4.15 -6.37 3.30
C LYS A 97 -3.22 -5.60 2.37
N THR A 98 -2.64 -4.51 2.84
CA THR A 98 -1.71 -3.69 2.05
C THR A 98 -0.44 -4.46 1.70
N GLU A 99 0.20 -5.09 2.68
CA GLU A 99 1.38 -5.92 2.45
C GLU A 99 1.08 -7.13 1.56
N LEU A 100 -0.10 -7.73 1.73
CA LEU A 100 -0.57 -8.84 0.91
C LEU A 100 -0.72 -8.43 -0.56
N GLU A 101 -1.32 -7.25 -0.82
CA GLU A 101 -1.43 -6.71 -2.19
C GLU A 101 -0.07 -6.33 -2.76
N ASP A 102 0.85 -5.78 -1.97
CA ASP A 102 2.21 -5.47 -2.41
C ASP A 102 2.96 -6.73 -2.87
N LEU A 103 2.85 -7.84 -2.12
CA LEU A 103 3.42 -9.13 -2.52
C LEU A 103 2.80 -9.70 -3.81
N TYR A 104 1.53 -9.36 -4.07
CA TYR A 104 0.82 -9.82 -5.26
C TYR A 104 1.10 -8.96 -6.51
N LEU A 105 1.54 -7.70 -6.35
CA LEU A 105 1.72 -6.77 -7.48
C LEU A 105 2.51 -7.35 -8.67
N PRO A 106 3.65 -8.06 -8.47
CA PRO A 106 4.41 -8.64 -9.58
C PRO A 106 3.66 -9.73 -10.37
N TYR A 107 2.68 -10.37 -9.72
CA TYR A 107 1.92 -11.51 -10.26
C TYR A 107 0.54 -11.13 -10.77
N LYS A 108 0.10 -9.90 -10.46
CA LYS A 108 -1.22 -9.41 -10.85
C LYS A 108 -1.30 -9.32 -12.39
N PRO A 109 -2.31 -9.93 -13.04
CA PRO A 109 -2.51 -9.78 -14.47
C PRO A 109 -2.60 -8.30 -14.87
N LYS A 110 -1.71 -7.86 -15.74
CA LYS A 110 -1.63 -6.47 -16.20
C LYS A 110 -1.96 -6.38 -17.68
N ARG A 111 -2.41 -5.20 -18.08
CA ARG A 111 -2.36 -4.83 -19.48
C ARG A 111 -0.90 -4.64 -19.88
N ARG A 112 -0.60 -4.82 -21.18
CA ARG A 112 0.75 -4.61 -21.72
C ARG A 112 1.25 -3.20 -21.36
N THR A 113 2.27 -3.15 -20.50
CA THR A 113 2.86 -1.91 -19.98
C THR A 113 4.00 -1.42 -20.88
N LYS A 114 4.44 -0.17 -20.67
CA LYS A 114 5.64 0.34 -21.35
C LYS A 114 6.91 -0.43 -20.95
N GLY A 115 7.01 -0.87 -19.69
CA GLY A 115 8.10 -1.73 -19.24
C GLY A 115 8.08 -3.09 -19.94
N GLN A 116 6.91 -3.73 -20.07
CA GLN A 116 6.78 -4.99 -20.79
C GLN A 116 7.15 -4.85 -22.27
N ILE A 117 6.74 -3.76 -22.93
CA ILE A 117 7.14 -3.47 -24.32
C ILE A 117 8.66 -3.33 -24.44
N ALA A 118 9.30 -2.66 -23.48
CA ALA A 118 10.74 -2.49 -23.45
C ALA A 118 11.49 -3.82 -23.22
N ILE A 119 10.95 -4.70 -22.35
CA ILE A 119 11.48 -6.06 -22.15
C ILE A 119 11.40 -6.88 -23.45
N GLU A 120 10.25 -6.86 -24.14
CA GLU A 120 10.05 -7.52 -25.42
C GLU A 120 11.00 -6.97 -26.52
N ALA A 121 11.32 -5.66 -26.45
CA ALA A 121 12.31 -5.04 -27.31
C ALA A 121 13.76 -5.46 -26.98
N GLY A 122 14.00 -6.12 -25.84
CA GLY A 122 15.32 -6.63 -25.42
C GLY A 122 16.13 -5.62 -24.61
N LEU A 123 15.48 -4.67 -23.94
CA LEU A 123 16.14 -3.61 -23.15
C LEU A 123 16.33 -3.98 -21.67
N GLU A 124 15.95 -5.19 -21.25
CA GLU A 124 16.14 -5.64 -19.88
C GLU A 124 17.61 -5.67 -19.44
N PRO A 125 18.57 -6.20 -20.27
CA PRO A 125 19.99 -6.16 -19.91
C PRO A 125 20.56 -4.74 -19.79
N LEU A 126 20.04 -3.77 -20.56
CA LEU A 126 20.41 -2.36 -20.40
C LEU A 126 19.93 -1.81 -19.06
N ALA A 127 18.71 -2.12 -18.66
CA ALA A 127 18.17 -1.72 -17.36
C ALA A 127 19.01 -2.31 -16.21
N ASP A 128 19.40 -3.59 -16.31
CA ASP A 128 20.26 -4.27 -15.34
C ASP A 128 21.66 -3.64 -15.29
N LEU A 129 22.25 -3.34 -16.42
CA LEU A 129 23.57 -2.70 -16.52
C LEU A 129 23.55 -1.33 -15.83
N LEU A 130 22.59 -0.48 -16.17
CA LEU A 130 22.46 0.86 -15.60
C LEU A 130 22.18 0.84 -14.08
N TRP A 131 21.48 -0.18 -13.60
CA TRP A 131 21.20 -0.33 -12.19
C TRP A 131 22.41 -0.83 -11.39
N ASN A 132 23.10 -1.86 -11.90
CA ASN A 132 24.20 -2.49 -11.17
C ASN A 132 25.51 -1.73 -11.31
N GLU A 133 25.69 -0.97 -12.39
CA GLU A 133 26.91 -0.22 -12.70
C GLU A 133 26.63 1.27 -12.94
N PRO A 134 26.22 2.04 -11.91
CA PRO A 134 25.78 3.43 -12.06
C PRO A 134 26.89 4.41 -12.47
N LYS A 135 28.15 3.94 -12.55
CA LYS A 135 29.29 4.74 -13.01
C LYS A 135 29.45 4.72 -14.52
N ASN A 136 28.81 3.81 -15.22
CA ASN A 136 28.86 3.75 -16.68
C ASN A 136 28.10 4.92 -17.28
N ASP A 137 28.62 5.43 -18.38
CA ASP A 137 27.90 6.45 -19.14
C ASP A 137 26.65 5.86 -19.79
N PRO A 138 25.45 6.38 -19.45
CA PRO A 138 24.20 5.80 -19.92
C PRO A 138 24.04 5.83 -21.43
N GLU A 139 24.49 6.89 -22.12
CA GLU A 139 24.34 7.04 -23.56
C GLU A 139 25.23 6.05 -24.32
N THR A 140 26.47 5.89 -23.85
CA THR A 140 27.41 4.90 -24.41
C THR A 140 26.87 3.48 -24.23
N SER A 141 26.38 3.15 -23.03
CA SER A 141 25.79 1.84 -22.77
C SER A 141 24.54 1.58 -23.64
N ALA A 142 23.69 2.57 -23.83
CA ALA A 142 22.47 2.44 -24.62
C ALA A 142 22.73 2.22 -26.11
N ALA A 143 23.86 2.72 -26.64
CA ALA A 143 24.22 2.56 -28.05
C ALA A 143 24.38 1.07 -28.46
N GLU A 144 24.72 0.20 -27.52
CA GLU A 144 24.89 -1.24 -27.79
C GLU A 144 23.54 -1.99 -27.94
N PHE A 145 22.44 -1.35 -27.51
CA PHE A 145 21.09 -1.95 -27.49
C PHE A 145 20.16 -1.42 -28.58
N LEU A 146 20.70 -0.73 -29.57
CA LEU A 146 19.89 -0.22 -30.69
C LEU A 146 19.41 -1.38 -31.58
N ASN A 147 18.12 -1.38 -31.87
CA ASN A 147 17.49 -2.40 -32.73
C ASN A 147 16.25 -1.80 -33.43
N ALA A 148 16.43 -1.35 -34.68
CA ALA A 148 15.35 -0.73 -35.44
C ALA A 148 14.16 -1.66 -35.67
N ASP A 149 14.39 -2.98 -35.84
CA ASP A 149 13.34 -3.98 -36.07
C ASP A 149 12.43 -4.15 -34.87
N LYS A 150 12.95 -3.85 -33.67
CA LYS A 150 12.21 -3.86 -32.41
C LYS A 150 11.74 -2.47 -31.94
N GLY A 151 11.92 -1.45 -32.81
CA GLY A 151 11.50 -0.09 -32.53
C GLY A 151 12.45 0.70 -31.63
N VAL A 152 13.66 0.21 -31.36
CA VAL A 152 14.71 0.91 -30.60
C VAL A 152 15.61 1.64 -31.60
N THR A 153 15.20 2.83 -32.01
CA THR A 153 15.83 3.58 -33.11
C THR A 153 17.01 4.42 -32.70
N ASP A 154 17.07 4.83 -31.43
CA ASP A 154 18.11 5.72 -30.91
C ASP A 154 18.36 5.48 -29.41
N THR A 155 19.44 6.06 -28.88
CA THR A 155 19.83 5.91 -27.48
C THR A 155 18.78 6.46 -26.50
N LYS A 156 18.04 7.50 -26.87
CA LYS A 156 16.97 8.05 -26.06
C LYS A 156 15.83 7.07 -25.89
N VAL A 157 15.41 6.39 -26.96
CA VAL A 157 14.38 5.34 -26.92
C VAL A 157 14.85 4.18 -26.07
N ALA A 158 16.12 3.77 -26.19
CA ALA A 158 16.70 2.69 -25.37
C ALA A 158 16.71 3.06 -23.89
N LEU A 159 17.15 4.27 -23.52
CA LEU A 159 17.18 4.77 -22.14
C LEU A 159 15.77 4.95 -21.56
N ASP A 160 14.83 5.46 -22.34
CA ASP A 160 13.42 5.55 -21.91
C ASP A 160 12.82 4.16 -21.65
N GLY A 161 13.16 3.18 -22.49
CA GLY A 161 12.75 1.79 -22.28
C GLY A 161 13.33 1.19 -21.00
N ALA A 162 14.64 1.33 -20.77
CA ALA A 162 15.30 0.88 -19.55
C ALA A 162 14.70 1.57 -18.30
N ARG A 163 14.41 2.86 -18.39
CA ARG A 163 13.73 3.62 -17.33
C ARG A 163 12.35 3.06 -17.02
N TYR A 164 11.53 2.71 -18.03
CA TYR A 164 10.22 2.12 -17.79
C TYR A 164 10.32 0.74 -17.12
N ILE A 165 11.32 -0.07 -17.45
CA ILE A 165 11.58 -1.35 -16.80
C ILE A 165 11.91 -1.11 -15.31
N LEU A 166 12.86 -0.22 -15.00
CA LEU A 166 13.25 0.10 -13.63
C LEU A 166 12.09 0.68 -12.81
N MET A 167 11.32 1.61 -13.40
CA MET A 167 10.14 2.17 -12.74
C MET A 167 9.12 1.09 -12.38
N GLU A 168 8.89 0.13 -13.25
CA GLU A 168 7.97 -0.99 -12.98
C GLU A 168 8.50 -1.90 -11.88
N ARG A 169 9.80 -2.25 -11.89
CA ARG A 169 10.43 -3.04 -10.83
C ARG A 169 10.32 -2.36 -9.46
N PHE A 170 10.56 -1.04 -9.37
CA PHE A 170 10.43 -0.30 -8.12
C PHE A 170 8.98 -0.22 -7.63
N ALA A 171 8.04 -0.03 -8.56
CA ALA A 171 6.62 0.02 -8.21
C ALA A 171 6.05 -1.34 -7.75
N GLU A 172 6.79 -2.43 -7.96
CA GLU A 172 6.40 -3.80 -7.62
C GLU A 172 7.23 -4.40 -6.47
N ASP A 173 8.23 -3.69 -5.99
CA ASP A 173 9.04 -4.13 -4.85
C ASP A 173 8.29 -3.84 -3.54
N ALA A 174 7.74 -4.89 -2.93
CA ALA A 174 6.99 -4.80 -1.69
C ALA A 174 7.83 -4.21 -0.54
N GLY A 175 9.14 -4.54 -0.48
CA GLY A 175 10.06 -4.03 0.54
C GLY A 175 10.30 -2.52 0.38
N LEU A 176 10.52 -2.07 -0.85
CA LEU A 176 10.68 -0.66 -1.17
C LEU A 176 9.39 0.12 -0.87
N LEU A 177 8.23 -0.41 -1.29
CA LEU A 177 6.94 0.21 -1.03
C LEU A 177 6.65 0.35 0.47
N ALA A 178 6.98 -0.65 1.28
CA ALA A 178 6.85 -0.59 2.73
C ALA A 178 7.75 0.52 3.32
N LYS A 179 9.02 0.58 2.93
CA LYS A 179 9.96 1.62 3.38
C LYS A 179 9.51 3.04 2.98
N VAL A 180 9.08 3.23 1.75
CA VAL A 180 8.54 4.52 1.26
C VAL A 180 7.32 4.92 2.08
N ARG A 181 6.41 4.01 2.35
CA ARG A 181 5.20 4.24 3.13
C ARG A 181 5.53 4.65 4.56
N ASP A 182 6.47 3.96 5.20
CA ASP A 182 6.96 4.29 6.54
C ASP A 182 7.66 5.65 6.59
N TYR A 183 8.47 5.95 5.58
CA TYR A 183 9.13 7.24 5.47
C TYR A 183 8.11 8.38 5.34
N LEU A 184 7.14 8.24 4.44
CA LEU A 184 6.07 9.24 4.25
C LEU A 184 5.24 9.42 5.52
N ALA A 185 4.88 8.33 6.21
CA ALA A 185 4.13 8.41 7.45
C ALA A 185 4.85 9.21 8.54
N LYS A 186 6.18 9.16 8.58
CA LYS A 186 7.00 9.84 9.60
C LYS A 186 7.37 11.27 9.24
N ASN A 187 7.61 11.55 7.96
CA ASN A 187 8.29 12.76 7.50
C ASN A 187 7.47 13.63 6.54
N ALA A 188 6.49 13.07 5.86
CA ALA A 188 5.73 13.83 4.88
C ALA A 188 4.86 14.92 5.54
N VAL A 189 4.72 16.03 4.83
CA VAL A 189 3.79 17.10 5.13
C VAL A 189 2.57 16.97 4.23
N ILE A 190 1.37 16.93 4.83
CA ILE A 190 0.13 17.08 4.06
C ILE A 190 -0.04 18.55 3.70
N VAL A 191 -0.29 18.81 2.43
CA VAL A 191 -0.55 20.16 1.91
C VAL A 191 -1.96 20.19 1.38
N SER A 192 -2.75 21.13 1.86
CA SER A 192 -4.11 21.41 1.40
C SER A 192 -4.17 22.79 0.78
N LYS A 193 -4.71 22.89 -0.43
CA LYS A 193 -4.94 24.15 -1.13
C LYS A 193 -6.36 24.18 -1.68
N VAL A 194 -6.97 25.39 -1.68
CA VAL A 194 -8.25 25.57 -2.35
C VAL A 194 -8.06 25.45 -3.87
N ILE A 195 -9.02 24.85 -4.54
CA ILE A 195 -9.07 24.84 -6.01
C ILE A 195 -9.51 26.22 -6.49
N GLU A 196 -8.78 26.80 -7.43
CA GLU A 196 -9.04 28.13 -7.97
C GLU A 196 -10.51 28.31 -8.39
N GLY A 197 -11.13 29.40 -7.91
CA GLY A 197 -12.54 29.71 -8.15
C GLY A 197 -13.53 28.99 -7.22
N LYS A 198 -13.05 28.20 -6.25
CA LYS A 198 -13.89 27.48 -5.28
C LYS A 198 -13.96 28.12 -3.90
N GLU A 199 -13.34 29.28 -3.70
CA GLU A 199 -13.22 29.96 -2.41
C GLU A 199 -14.59 30.26 -1.80
N THR A 200 -15.53 30.77 -2.59
CA THR A 200 -16.86 31.13 -2.12
C THR A 200 -17.72 29.90 -1.78
N GLU A 201 -17.73 28.90 -2.68
CA GLU A 201 -18.45 27.65 -2.49
C GLU A 201 -17.89 26.84 -1.31
N GLY A 202 -16.57 26.93 -1.14
CA GLY A 202 -15.80 26.20 -0.12
C GLY A 202 -15.67 26.90 1.22
N ALA A 203 -16.39 28.00 1.51
CA ALA A 203 -16.19 28.81 2.73
C ALA A 203 -16.12 28.01 4.04
N LYS A 204 -16.86 26.90 4.16
CA LYS A 204 -16.81 25.99 5.32
C LYS A 204 -15.47 25.25 5.50
N PHE A 205 -14.58 25.28 4.48
CA PHE A 205 -13.25 24.70 4.53
C PHE A 205 -12.14 25.75 4.54
N GLN A 206 -12.47 27.00 4.84
CA GLN A 206 -11.55 28.14 4.76
C GLN A 206 -10.24 27.91 5.54
N ASP A 207 -10.29 27.24 6.68
CA ASP A 207 -9.12 26.93 7.52
C ASP A 207 -8.10 26.00 6.80
N TYR A 208 -8.51 25.38 5.69
CA TYR A 208 -7.69 24.44 4.91
C TYR A 208 -7.37 24.94 3.51
N PHE A 209 -7.63 26.20 3.18
CA PHE A 209 -7.36 26.77 1.86
C PHE A 209 -5.86 26.91 1.54
N ASP A 210 -5.05 27.10 2.57
CA ASP A 210 -3.59 27.05 2.50
C ASP A 210 -3.07 26.49 3.83
N HIS A 211 -3.13 25.16 3.97
CA HIS A 211 -2.79 24.47 5.20
C HIS A 211 -1.71 23.42 4.96
N GLN A 212 -0.71 23.41 5.85
CA GLN A 212 0.38 22.45 5.83
C GLN A 212 0.64 21.93 7.24
N GLU A 213 0.77 20.61 7.37
CA GLU A 213 1.03 19.98 8.65
C GLU A 213 1.74 18.63 8.45
N LEU A 214 2.67 18.27 9.37
CA LEU A 214 3.28 16.93 9.37
C LEU A 214 2.20 15.85 9.48
N LEU A 215 2.21 14.89 8.55
CA LEU A 215 1.19 13.85 8.44
C LEU A 215 0.96 13.10 9.75
N LYS A 216 2.05 12.76 10.46
CA LYS A 216 1.99 12.06 11.76
C LYS A 216 1.29 12.84 12.89
N ASN A 217 1.18 14.17 12.75
CA ASN A 217 0.62 15.05 13.77
C ASN A 217 -0.84 15.44 13.47
N VAL A 218 -1.36 15.08 12.28
CA VAL A 218 -2.71 15.48 11.88
C VAL A 218 -3.76 14.78 12.71
N PRO A 219 -4.59 15.51 13.50
CA PRO A 219 -5.69 14.91 14.24
C PRO A 219 -6.75 14.34 13.28
N SER A 220 -7.42 13.28 13.71
CA SER A 220 -8.43 12.58 12.87
C SER A 220 -9.53 13.50 12.35
N HIS A 221 -10.04 14.43 13.19
CA HIS A 221 -11.09 15.36 12.77
C HIS A 221 -10.63 16.32 11.67
N ARG A 222 -9.37 16.77 11.71
CA ARG A 222 -8.78 17.66 10.71
C ARG A 222 -8.55 16.90 9.40
N ALA A 223 -8.00 15.67 9.47
CA ALA A 223 -7.88 14.81 8.32
C ALA A 223 -9.22 14.57 7.63
N LEU A 224 -10.25 14.24 8.40
CA LEU A 224 -11.62 14.03 7.87
C LEU A 224 -12.17 15.29 7.20
N ALA A 225 -11.95 16.48 7.76
CA ALA A 225 -12.38 17.74 7.16
C ALA A 225 -11.69 18.00 5.81
N MET A 226 -10.36 17.82 5.75
CA MET A 226 -9.60 17.96 4.50
C MET A 226 -10.04 16.95 3.43
N PHE A 227 -10.20 15.67 3.79
CA PHE A 227 -10.70 14.64 2.85
C PHE A 227 -12.11 14.94 2.36
N ARG A 228 -12.98 15.46 3.24
CA ARG A 228 -14.32 15.89 2.84
C ARG A 228 -14.25 17.03 1.84
N GLY A 229 -13.43 18.06 2.10
CA GLY A 229 -13.22 19.18 1.17
C GLY A 229 -12.70 18.72 -0.19
N ARG A 230 -11.79 17.73 -0.22
CA ARG A 230 -11.31 17.11 -1.46
C ARG A 230 -12.44 16.38 -2.19
N ASN A 231 -13.24 15.60 -1.48
CA ASN A 231 -14.33 14.82 -2.08
C ASN A 231 -15.45 15.72 -2.62
N GLU A 232 -15.65 16.90 -2.01
CA GLU A 232 -16.59 17.91 -2.50
C GLU A 232 -16.00 18.76 -3.65
N GLY A 233 -14.75 18.50 -4.09
CA GLY A 233 -14.11 19.22 -5.18
C GLY A 233 -13.71 20.67 -4.84
N ILE A 234 -13.51 20.96 -3.55
CA ILE A 234 -13.11 22.28 -3.04
C ILE A 234 -11.60 22.34 -2.78
N LEU A 235 -11.05 21.30 -2.19
CA LEU A 235 -9.63 21.23 -1.79
C LEU A 235 -8.85 20.27 -2.68
N GLN A 236 -7.62 20.66 -3.00
CA GLN A 236 -6.60 19.80 -3.55
C GLN A 236 -5.65 19.40 -2.43
N LEU A 237 -5.49 18.09 -2.22
CA LEU A 237 -4.56 17.55 -1.23
C LEU A 237 -3.36 16.91 -1.93
N SER A 238 -2.18 17.17 -1.39
CA SER A 238 -0.93 16.55 -1.81
C SER A 238 -0.07 16.19 -0.60
N LEU A 239 0.91 15.32 -0.80
CA LEU A 239 1.94 15.03 0.19
C LEU A 239 3.27 15.58 -0.32
N ASN A 240 3.90 16.42 0.49
CA ASN A 240 5.28 16.83 0.29
C ASN A 240 6.18 15.86 1.08
N ALA A 241 6.96 15.07 0.36
CA ALA A 241 7.85 14.07 0.94
C ALA A 241 9.18 14.66 1.44
N ASP A 242 9.55 15.85 0.97
CA ASP A 242 10.79 16.56 1.32
C ASP A 242 10.47 18.03 1.62
N PRO A 243 9.92 18.30 2.83
CA PRO A 243 9.48 19.66 3.21
C PRO A 243 10.64 20.64 3.37
N ASP A 244 11.86 20.15 3.58
CA ASP A 244 13.06 20.96 3.78
C ASP A 244 13.84 21.21 2.46
N ALA A 245 13.39 20.63 1.35
CA ALA A 245 13.99 20.87 0.05
C ALA A 245 13.76 22.32 -0.40
N GLU A 246 14.82 23.04 -0.76
CA GLU A 246 14.71 24.35 -1.37
C GLU A 246 13.85 24.30 -2.64
N GLU A 247 13.01 25.31 -2.83
CA GLU A 247 12.13 25.44 -3.99
C GLU A 247 12.96 25.37 -5.28
N GLY A 248 12.84 24.28 -6.04
CA GLY A 248 13.64 24.01 -7.25
C GLY A 248 14.76 22.96 -7.08
N SER A 249 15.13 22.55 -5.86
CA SER A 249 15.99 21.39 -5.66
C SER A 249 15.18 20.14 -5.94
N ARG A 250 15.53 19.40 -6.99
CA ARG A 250 15.04 18.03 -7.23
C ARG A 250 15.81 17.06 -6.34
N GLN A 251 15.81 17.24 -5.04
CA GLN A 251 16.18 16.17 -4.13
C GLN A 251 15.00 15.22 -4.11
N SER A 252 14.90 14.42 -5.16
CA SER A 252 14.08 13.23 -5.15
C SER A 252 14.47 12.40 -3.92
N LEU A 253 13.50 11.79 -3.26
CA LEU A 253 13.73 10.69 -2.32
C LEU A 253 14.77 9.77 -2.92
N SER A 254 16.02 9.91 -2.47
CA SER A 254 17.09 9.05 -2.96
C SER A 254 16.80 7.66 -2.42
N LEU A 255 16.81 6.66 -3.30
CA LEU A 255 16.69 5.25 -2.91
C LEU A 255 17.73 4.87 -1.83
N ILE A 256 18.85 5.59 -1.77
CA ILE A 256 19.89 5.44 -0.75
C ILE A 256 19.35 5.78 0.64
N HIS A 257 18.61 6.88 0.81
CA HIS A 257 18.02 7.27 2.11
C HIS A 257 16.88 6.35 2.55
N ILE A 258 16.32 5.56 1.66
CA ILE A 258 15.27 4.59 1.97
C ILE A 258 15.87 3.22 2.27
N SER A 259 17.11 2.95 1.85
CA SER A 259 17.79 1.66 2.03
C SER A 259 18.63 1.54 3.31
N GLU A 260 18.97 2.66 3.99
CA GLU A 260 19.56 2.73 5.32
C GLU A 260 18.49 2.64 6.42
#